data_0e406d43a650ccdf7ee6e4e14e0c102f
#
_entry.id   0e406d43a650ccdf7ee6e4e14e0c102f
#
_cell.length_a   1.000
_cell.length_b   1.000
_cell.length_c   1.000
_cell.angle_alpha   90.00
_cell.angle_beta   90.00
_cell.angle_gamma   90.00
#
_symmetry.space_group_name_H-M   'P 1'
#
loop_
_entity.id
_entity.type
_entity.pdbx_description
1 polymer ?
#
loop_
_entity_poly.entity_id
_entity_poly.type
_entity_poly.pdbx_seq_one_letter_code
_entity_poly.pdbx_strand_id
1 'polypeptide(L)'
;MQMSTIHFRSIAFSALVCAVLAVSAPMAMAGGDGLPVQPFKDALFSQPILLDSRDGGDFEVVDYQEMRDINGRDQEPERRVKSKYVDLSVKRAQVNETLALTSGPLDVARVGPAEGAAFTVIFIHGRGGDRRLGVNDYSFGGNFNRLKNLAVRSGGVYYAPSVTSFDGAGVAAVSGLIAHAAASAPGRPVVLACASMGSFICWGIARDAEAVGRLAGLAVLGGAADPRFIGSAAHKAKLPLYFSHGSLDSVYPAADQIALYDRLHRAGYPTRFTVFETGSHGTPVRMSDWRLILNWIF
;
A
#
# COMPACT_ATOMS: atom_id res chain seq x y z
N MET A 1 -89.21 -19.67 45.44
CA MET A 1 -88.81 -19.30 44.07
C MET A 1 -87.42 -18.74 44.16
N GLN A 2 -86.40 -19.59 43.95
CA GLN A 2 -85.01 -19.28 44.09
C GLN A 2 -84.43 -18.96 42.72
N MET A 3 -83.90 -17.76 42.55
CA MET A 3 -83.16 -17.38 41.38
C MET A 3 -81.66 -17.73 41.56
N SER A 4 -81.13 -18.59 40.71
CA SER A 4 -79.78 -19.03 40.71
C SER A 4 -78.93 -18.04 39.91
N THR A 5 -77.90 -17.46 40.54
CA THR A 5 -77.01 -16.49 39.97
C THR A 5 -75.80 -17.24 39.35
N ILE A 6 -75.63 -17.16 38.03
CA ILE A 6 -74.52 -17.75 37.33
C ILE A 6 -73.35 -16.74 37.37
N HIS A 7 -72.23 -17.17 37.96
CA HIS A 7 -70.98 -16.40 37.94
C HIS A 7 -70.17 -16.73 36.69
N PHE A 8 -69.98 -15.75 35.78
CA PHE A 8 -69.00 -15.80 34.68
C PHE A 8 -67.63 -15.51 35.26
N ARG A 9 -66.73 -16.47 35.19
CA ARG A 9 -65.30 -16.27 35.44
C ARG A 9 -64.63 -15.76 34.11
N SER A 10 -64.19 -14.52 34.14
CA SER A 10 -63.36 -13.94 33.11
C SER A 10 -61.93 -14.52 33.16
N ILE A 11 -61.52 -15.23 32.12
CA ILE A 11 -60.14 -15.69 31.95
C ILE A 11 -59.40 -14.56 31.25
N ALA A 12 -58.54 -13.89 32.00
CA ALA A 12 -57.58 -12.90 31.42
C ALA A 12 -56.49 -13.64 30.71
N PHE A 13 -56.45 -13.54 29.38
CA PHE A 13 -55.28 -13.95 28.55
C PHE A 13 -54.21 -12.86 28.65
N SER A 14 -53.17 -13.10 29.44
CA SER A 14 -51.97 -12.28 29.43
C SER A 14 -51.16 -12.61 28.15
N ALA A 15 -51.21 -11.75 27.15
CA ALA A 15 -50.36 -11.82 26.00
C ALA A 15 -48.92 -11.34 26.40
N LEU A 16 -48.02 -12.30 26.52
CA LEU A 16 -46.59 -12.04 26.74
C LEU A 16 -46.00 -11.56 25.41
N VAL A 17 -45.85 -10.24 25.23
CA VAL A 17 -45.15 -9.65 24.11
C VAL A 17 -43.65 -9.83 24.38
N CYS A 18 -43.04 -10.86 23.78
CA CYS A 18 -41.58 -10.97 23.68
C CYS A 18 -41.06 -9.90 22.71
N ALA A 19 -40.63 -8.77 23.24
CA ALA A 19 -39.86 -7.83 22.48
C ALA A 19 -38.48 -8.47 22.16
N VAL A 20 -38.31 -8.98 20.94
CA VAL A 20 -37.00 -9.37 20.41
C VAL A 20 -36.24 -8.07 20.15
N LEU A 21 -35.41 -7.66 21.11
CA LEU A 21 -34.38 -6.68 20.90
C LEU A 21 -33.39 -7.29 19.91
N ALA A 22 -33.54 -6.97 18.62
CA ALA A 22 -32.50 -7.17 17.64
C ALA A 22 -31.31 -6.25 18.02
N VAL A 23 -30.38 -6.81 18.80
CA VAL A 23 -29.06 -6.23 18.96
C VAL A 23 -28.40 -6.36 17.61
N SER A 24 -28.48 -5.28 16.82
CA SER A 24 -27.60 -5.10 15.66
C SER A 24 -26.18 -4.98 16.25
N ALA A 25 -25.51 -6.12 16.39
CA ALA A 25 -24.06 -6.12 16.53
C ALA A 25 -23.52 -5.29 15.35
N PRO A 26 -22.61 -4.31 15.60
CA PRO A 26 -21.89 -3.73 14.48
C PRO A 26 -21.30 -4.92 13.72
N MET A 27 -21.61 -5.05 12.43
CA MET A 27 -20.77 -5.86 11.54
C MET A 27 -19.38 -5.26 11.70
N ALA A 28 -18.58 -5.85 12.60
CA ALA A 28 -17.15 -5.83 12.40
C ALA A 28 -17.01 -6.29 10.97
N MET A 29 -16.61 -5.37 10.09
CA MET A 29 -16.04 -5.71 8.81
C MET A 29 -15.07 -6.82 9.19
N ALA A 30 -15.40 -8.06 8.80
CA ALA A 30 -14.45 -9.15 8.91
C ALA A 30 -13.23 -8.60 8.22
N GLY A 31 -12.24 -8.18 9.00
CA GLY A 31 -10.93 -7.88 8.51
C GLY A 31 -10.64 -9.11 7.69
N GLY A 32 -10.60 -8.97 6.36
CA GLY A 32 -10.24 -10.07 5.49
C GLY A 32 -9.04 -10.66 6.15
N ASP A 33 -8.96 -11.99 6.28
CA ASP A 33 -7.85 -12.67 6.93
C ASP A 33 -6.57 -11.97 6.51
N GLY A 34 -6.16 -10.95 7.30
CA GLY A 34 -5.07 -10.06 6.98
C GLY A 34 -3.89 -10.99 6.86
N LEU A 35 -3.61 -11.42 5.63
CA LEU A 35 -2.50 -12.32 5.38
C LEU A 35 -1.27 -11.53 5.79
N PRO A 36 -0.72 -11.76 6.99
CA PRO A 36 0.45 -11.02 7.40
C PRO A 36 1.52 -11.34 6.37
N VAL A 37 2.05 -10.29 5.75
CA VAL A 37 3.19 -10.48 4.85
C VAL A 37 4.29 -11.17 5.64
N GLN A 38 4.69 -12.36 5.19
CA GLN A 38 5.60 -13.22 5.93
C GLN A 38 6.98 -12.58 6.07
N PRO A 39 7.67 -12.78 7.19
CA PRO A 39 9.03 -12.26 7.39
C PRO A 39 9.99 -12.73 6.30
N PHE A 40 10.79 -11.81 5.77
CA PHE A 40 11.86 -12.14 4.84
C PHE A 40 13.02 -11.16 5.01
N LYS A 41 14.15 -11.66 5.49
CA LYS A 41 15.39 -10.91 5.74
C LYS A 41 15.18 -9.64 6.60
N ASP A 42 14.24 -9.67 7.53
CA ASP A 42 13.85 -8.50 8.33
C ASP A 42 15.03 -7.92 9.11
N ALA A 43 15.93 -8.76 9.64
CA ALA A 43 17.14 -8.33 10.32
C ALA A 43 18.07 -7.43 9.44
N LEU A 44 17.90 -7.47 8.12
CA LEU A 44 18.67 -6.65 7.17
C LEU A 44 17.92 -5.40 6.69
N PHE A 45 16.58 -5.35 6.84
CA PHE A 45 15.74 -4.31 6.22
C PHE A 45 14.75 -3.64 7.17
N SER A 46 14.33 -4.29 8.26
CA SER A 46 13.19 -3.87 9.09
C SER A 46 13.61 -3.45 10.52
N GLN A 47 14.82 -2.95 10.68
CA GLN A 47 15.31 -2.51 12.00
C GLN A 47 16.02 -1.16 11.89
N PRO A 48 15.34 -0.10 11.44
CA PRO A 48 15.92 1.23 11.48
C PRO A 48 16.09 1.69 12.93
N ILE A 49 17.11 2.51 13.18
CA ILE A 49 17.25 3.19 14.47
C ILE A 49 16.25 4.34 14.47
N LEU A 50 15.31 4.34 15.41
CA LEU A 50 14.33 5.39 15.59
C LEU A 50 15.02 6.58 16.28
N LEU A 51 14.99 7.77 15.65
CA LEU A 51 15.52 9.02 16.18
C LEU A 51 14.45 9.87 16.86
N ASP A 52 13.24 9.90 16.26
CA ASP A 52 12.10 10.64 16.77
C ASP A 52 10.79 9.99 16.33
N SER A 53 9.73 10.18 17.13
CA SER A 53 8.40 9.66 16.82
C SER A 53 7.34 10.58 17.40
N ARG A 54 6.28 10.82 16.63
CA ARG A 54 5.10 11.58 17.07
C ARG A 54 3.81 10.94 16.55
N ASP A 55 2.69 11.47 16.95
CA ASP A 55 1.36 11.05 16.50
C ASP A 55 1.08 9.56 16.81
N GLY A 56 1.55 9.08 17.96
CA GLY A 56 1.35 7.68 18.38
C GLY A 56 2.14 6.65 17.55
N GLY A 57 3.21 7.07 16.87
CA GLY A 57 4.01 6.23 15.99
C GLY A 57 3.60 6.28 14.51
N ASP A 58 2.64 7.14 14.16
CA ASP A 58 2.27 7.31 12.74
C ASP A 58 3.24 8.23 11.98
N PHE A 59 4.06 9.00 12.68
CA PHE A 59 5.19 9.75 12.11
C PHE A 59 6.47 9.33 12.79
N GLU A 60 7.44 8.87 12.01
CA GLU A 60 8.73 8.42 12.50
C GLU A 60 9.88 9.08 11.75
N VAL A 61 10.93 9.47 12.46
CA VAL A 61 12.21 9.86 11.90
C VAL A 61 13.22 8.76 12.22
N VAL A 62 13.81 8.19 11.19
CA VAL A 62 14.74 7.08 11.32
C VAL A 62 16.14 7.46 10.85
N ASP A 63 17.15 6.90 11.51
CA ASP A 63 18.54 7.13 11.17
C ASP A 63 18.88 6.52 9.80
N TYR A 64 19.52 7.34 8.96
CA TYR A 64 20.10 6.93 7.70
C TYR A 64 21.53 7.45 7.59
N GLN A 65 22.45 6.59 7.21
CA GLN A 65 23.86 6.94 7.06
C GLN A 65 24.40 6.35 5.76
N GLU A 66 24.89 7.21 4.87
CA GLU A 66 25.37 6.77 3.54
C GLU A 66 26.46 5.69 3.65
N MET A 67 27.41 5.86 4.57
CA MET A 67 28.50 4.90 4.77
C MET A 67 27.99 3.52 5.21
N ARG A 68 26.95 3.46 6.03
CA ARG A 68 26.34 2.20 6.47
C ARG A 68 25.37 1.63 5.43
N ASP A 69 24.50 2.47 4.88
CA ASP A 69 23.31 2.04 4.14
C ASP A 69 23.52 2.01 2.62
N ILE A 70 24.59 2.64 2.12
CA ILE A 70 25.07 2.44 0.74
C ILE A 70 26.39 1.66 0.76
N ASN A 71 27.48 2.26 1.22
CA ASN A 71 28.81 1.67 1.09
C ASN A 71 28.95 0.36 1.91
N GLY A 72 28.30 0.29 3.08
CA GLY A 72 28.27 -0.93 3.90
C GLY A 72 27.44 -2.06 3.28
N ARG A 73 26.43 -1.74 2.46
CA ARG A 73 25.50 -2.71 1.86
C ARG A 73 25.86 -3.05 0.41
N ASP A 74 26.37 -2.10 -0.35
CA ASP A 74 26.72 -2.27 -1.76
C ASP A 74 28.17 -2.72 -1.97
N GLN A 75 28.44 -3.29 -3.12
CA GLN A 75 29.77 -3.48 -3.67
C GLN A 75 30.12 -2.18 -4.40
N GLU A 76 31.06 -1.43 -3.87
CA GLU A 76 31.55 -0.22 -4.51
C GLU A 76 32.65 -0.56 -5.55
N PRO A 77 32.74 0.18 -6.68
CA PRO A 77 31.95 1.36 -7.05
C PRO A 77 30.62 1.05 -7.75
N GLU A 78 30.24 -0.21 -7.92
CA GLU A 78 29.12 -0.66 -8.78
C GLU A 78 27.74 -0.32 -8.21
N ARG A 79 27.66 0.07 -6.93
CA ARG A 79 26.41 0.28 -6.20
C ARG A 79 25.41 -0.87 -6.34
N ARG A 80 25.95 -2.06 -6.35
CA ARG A 80 25.24 -3.32 -6.44
C ARG A 80 25.24 -3.97 -5.06
N VAL A 81 24.06 -4.19 -4.50
CA VAL A 81 23.95 -4.76 -3.15
C VAL A 81 24.63 -6.12 -3.04
N LYS A 82 25.29 -6.35 -1.92
CA LYS A 82 25.96 -7.63 -1.59
C LYS A 82 24.97 -8.78 -1.58
N SER A 83 25.41 -9.97 -1.97
CA SER A 83 24.59 -11.17 -2.17
C SER A 83 23.74 -11.57 -0.94
N LYS A 84 24.18 -11.26 0.28
CA LYS A 84 23.40 -11.56 1.50
C LYS A 84 22.02 -10.88 1.55
N TYR A 85 21.86 -9.76 0.85
CA TYR A 85 20.59 -9.02 0.75
C TYR A 85 19.64 -9.59 -0.31
N VAL A 86 20.11 -10.43 -1.21
CA VAL A 86 19.38 -10.91 -2.39
C VAL A 86 19.01 -12.39 -2.26
N ASP A 87 17.82 -12.74 -2.76
CA ASP A 87 17.42 -14.13 -3.02
C ASP A 87 16.85 -14.20 -4.44
N LEU A 88 17.57 -14.89 -5.32
CA LEU A 88 17.21 -15.01 -6.73
C LEU A 88 16.19 -16.11 -7.02
N SER A 89 15.79 -16.90 -6.04
CA SER A 89 14.80 -17.98 -6.21
C SER A 89 13.47 -17.43 -6.77
N VAL A 90 13.14 -16.18 -6.46
CA VAL A 90 11.95 -15.49 -6.95
C VAL A 90 11.95 -15.23 -8.47
N LYS A 91 13.12 -15.27 -9.14
CA LYS A 91 13.22 -15.06 -10.60
C LYS A 91 12.42 -16.08 -11.42
N ARG A 92 12.26 -17.29 -10.94
CA ARG A 92 11.45 -18.33 -11.62
C ARG A 92 9.96 -17.96 -11.70
N ALA A 93 9.48 -17.07 -10.84
CA ALA A 93 8.12 -16.56 -10.84
C ALA A 93 7.97 -15.23 -11.59
N GLN A 94 9.06 -14.72 -12.21
CA GLN A 94 9.07 -13.45 -12.92
C GLN A 94 8.82 -13.66 -14.41
N VAL A 95 7.85 -12.93 -14.95
CA VAL A 95 7.50 -12.91 -16.38
C VAL A 95 7.45 -11.46 -16.86
N ASN A 96 8.04 -11.21 -18.04
CA ASN A 96 7.86 -9.95 -18.76
C ASN A 96 6.78 -10.17 -19.82
N GLU A 97 5.72 -9.40 -19.74
CA GLU A 97 4.57 -9.53 -20.65
C GLU A 97 4.01 -8.16 -21.04
N THR A 98 3.22 -8.14 -22.10
CA THR A 98 2.45 -6.97 -22.52
C THR A 98 0.98 -7.29 -22.31
N LEU A 99 0.36 -6.59 -21.36
CA LEU A 99 -1.07 -6.77 -21.06
C LEU A 99 -1.91 -5.96 -22.06
N ALA A 100 -2.93 -6.58 -22.63
CA ALA A 100 -3.93 -5.90 -23.46
C ALA A 100 -5.02 -5.32 -22.52
N LEU A 101 -4.83 -4.07 -22.11
CA LEU A 101 -5.76 -3.36 -21.23
C LEU A 101 -6.74 -2.50 -22.04
N THR A 102 -7.87 -2.10 -21.43
CA THR A 102 -8.83 -1.19 -22.06
C THR A 102 -8.21 0.18 -22.41
N SER A 103 -7.20 0.59 -21.67
CA SER A 103 -6.41 1.80 -21.93
C SER A 103 -5.35 1.65 -23.03
N GLY A 104 -5.21 0.46 -23.61
CA GLY A 104 -4.17 0.10 -24.57
C GLY A 104 -3.16 -0.90 -23.99
N PRO A 105 -2.19 -1.32 -24.80
CA PRO A 105 -1.16 -2.26 -24.36
C PRO A 105 -0.25 -1.63 -23.30
N LEU A 106 0.08 -2.41 -22.26
CA LEU A 106 1.00 -1.99 -21.20
C LEU A 106 2.04 -3.07 -20.95
N ASP A 107 3.30 -2.71 -21.10
CA ASP A 107 4.42 -3.57 -20.75
C ASP A 107 4.60 -3.65 -19.24
N VAL A 108 4.58 -4.86 -18.70
CA VAL A 108 4.77 -5.11 -17.27
C VAL A 108 5.81 -6.20 -17.02
N ALA A 109 6.45 -6.14 -15.86
CA ALA A 109 7.08 -7.29 -15.24
C ALA A 109 6.13 -7.76 -14.12
N ARG A 110 5.67 -9.00 -14.20
CA ARG A 110 4.87 -9.67 -13.17
C ARG A 110 5.76 -10.66 -12.41
N VAL A 111 5.64 -10.68 -11.10
CA VAL A 111 6.34 -11.65 -10.24
C VAL A 111 5.32 -12.29 -9.30
N GLY A 112 5.06 -13.58 -9.51
CA GLY A 112 4.01 -14.32 -8.81
C GLY A 112 2.94 -14.87 -9.74
N PRO A 113 1.82 -15.40 -9.20
CA PRO A 113 0.76 -16.02 -9.99
C PRO A 113 0.06 -14.99 -10.87
N ALA A 114 -0.44 -15.43 -12.04
CA ALA A 114 -1.24 -14.60 -12.94
C ALA A 114 -2.65 -14.36 -12.38
N GLU A 115 -3.18 -15.36 -11.66
CA GLU A 115 -4.54 -15.36 -11.11
C GLU A 115 -4.55 -15.90 -9.67
N GLY A 116 -5.57 -15.51 -8.91
CA GLY A 116 -5.80 -16.03 -7.56
C GLY A 116 -4.78 -15.61 -6.52
N ALA A 117 -4.02 -14.53 -6.76
CA ALA A 117 -3.07 -14.00 -5.77
C ALA A 117 -3.79 -13.58 -4.48
N ALA A 118 -3.14 -13.78 -3.34
CA ALA A 118 -3.69 -13.36 -2.05
C ALA A 118 -3.79 -11.82 -1.91
N PHE A 119 -2.91 -11.10 -2.59
CA PHE A 119 -2.89 -9.64 -2.72
C PHE A 119 -2.06 -9.24 -3.93
N THR A 120 -2.18 -7.98 -4.34
CA THR A 120 -1.38 -7.39 -5.41
C THR A 120 -0.62 -6.17 -4.91
N VAL A 121 0.66 -6.03 -5.31
CA VAL A 121 1.42 -4.80 -5.18
C VAL A 121 1.80 -4.30 -6.57
N ILE A 122 1.47 -3.05 -6.89
CA ILE A 122 1.86 -2.38 -8.14
C ILE A 122 2.87 -1.29 -7.77
N PHE A 123 4.06 -1.31 -8.37
CA PHE A 123 5.09 -0.29 -8.14
C PHE A 123 5.31 0.55 -9.38
N ILE A 124 5.10 1.86 -9.25
CA ILE A 124 5.30 2.85 -10.32
C ILE A 124 6.66 3.55 -10.13
N HIS A 125 7.52 3.41 -11.11
CA HIS A 125 8.85 4.04 -11.13
C HIS A 125 8.78 5.56 -11.31
N GLY A 126 9.91 6.26 -11.08
CA GLY A 126 10.09 7.66 -11.40
C GLY A 126 10.53 7.92 -12.84
N ARG A 127 10.92 9.18 -13.12
CA ARG A 127 11.39 9.60 -14.44
C ARG A 127 12.56 8.75 -14.96
N GLY A 128 12.48 8.34 -16.23
CA GLY A 128 13.52 7.56 -16.89
C GLY A 128 13.57 6.09 -16.49
N GLY A 129 12.67 5.64 -15.59
CA GLY A 129 12.51 4.24 -15.26
C GLY A 129 11.62 3.50 -16.25
N ASP A 130 11.57 2.17 -16.10
CA ASP A 130 10.64 1.26 -16.75
C ASP A 130 10.44 0.02 -15.87
N ARG A 131 9.73 -1.00 -16.38
CA ARG A 131 9.49 -2.25 -15.63
C ARG A 131 10.76 -2.91 -15.10
N ARG A 132 11.93 -2.74 -15.77
CA ARG A 132 13.21 -3.35 -15.37
C ARG A 132 13.73 -2.79 -14.06
N LEU A 133 13.44 -1.51 -13.77
CA LEU A 133 13.85 -0.89 -12.51
C LEU A 133 13.19 -1.59 -11.32
N GLY A 134 11.86 -1.73 -11.34
CA GLY A 134 11.08 -2.30 -10.23
C GLY A 134 11.35 -3.79 -9.97
N VAL A 135 11.97 -4.49 -10.91
CA VAL A 135 12.35 -5.90 -10.74
C VAL A 135 13.85 -6.14 -10.63
N ASN A 136 14.65 -5.08 -10.56
CA ASN A 136 16.10 -5.20 -10.42
C ASN A 136 16.46 -5.78 -9.05
N ASP A 137 17.19 -6.90 -9.04
CA ASP A 137 17.54 -7.60 -7.81
C ASP A 137 18.60 -6.91 -6.96
N TYR A 138 19.42 -6.04 -7.56
CA TYR A 138 20.64 -5.54 -6.94
C TYR A 138 20.65 -4.03 -6.70
N SER A 139 19.82 -3.27 -7.42
CA SER A 139 19.73 -1.83 -7.22
C SER A 139 18.97 -1.48 -5.95
N PHE A 140 19.08 -0.24 -5.51
CA PHE A 140 18.41 0.28 -4.33
C PHE A 140 18.56 -0.63 -3.10
N GLY A 141 19.79 -1.10 -2.84
CA GLY A 141 20.10 -1.91 -1.68
C GLY A 141 19.40 -3.27 -1.65
N GLY A 142 18.93 -3.78 -2.81
CA GLY A 142 18.18 -5.03 -2.91
C GLY A 142 16.72 -4.93 -2.49
N ASN A 143 16.19 -3.72 -2.28
CA ASN A 143 14.85 -3.56 -1.73
C ASN A 143 13.74 -3.98 -2.70
N PHE A 144 13.94 -3.90 -4.01
CA PHE A 144 13.04 -4.52 -4.99
C PHE A 144 13.07 -6.05 -4.94
N ASN A 145 14.26 -6.63 -4.78
CA ASN A 145 14.37 -8.08 -4.57
C ASN A 145 13.61 -8.51 -3.31
N ARG A 146 13.74 -7.73 -2.22
CA ARG A 146 12.96 -7.98 -1.00
C ARG A 146 11.47 -7.91 -1.27
N LEU A 147 10.96 -6.87 -1.92
CA LEU A 147 9.54 -6.70 -2.21
C LEU A 147 8.97 -7.86 -3.04
N LYS A 148 9.68 -8.28 -4.10
CA LYS A 148 9.31 -9.47 -4.89
C LYS A 148 9.21 -10.72 -4.03
N ASN A 149 10.20 -10.95 -3.18
CA ASN A 149 10.21 -12.12 -2.27
C ASN A 149 9.08 -12.05 -1.24
N LEU A 150 8.83 -10.89 -0.63
CA LEU A 150 7.72 -10.70 0.30
C LEU A 150 6.38 -11.04 -0.38
N ALA A 151 6.16 -10.52 -1.60
CA ALA A 151 4.94 -10.78 -2.34
C ALA A 151 4.75 -12.28 -2.61
N VAL A 152 5.72 -12.91 -3.27
CA VAL A 152 5.60 -14.33 -3.68
C VAL A 152 5.51 -15.27 -2.47
N ARG A 153 6.32 -15.06 -1.44
CA ARG A 153 6.33 -15.89 -0.22
C ARG A 153 5.03 -15.80 0.58
N SER A 154 4.32 -14.71 0.44
CA SER A 154 3.03 -14.47 1.10
C SER A 154 1.83 -14.77 0.18
N GLY A 155 2.05 -15.46 -0.95
CA GLY A 155 1.00 -15.82 -1.90
C GLY A 155 0.49 -14.66 -2.77
N GLY A 156 1.13 -13.50 -2.72
CA GLY A 156 0.79 -12.32 -3.50
C GLY A 156 1.45 -12.29 -4.88
N VAL A 157 1.08 -11.26 -5.65
CA VAL A 157 1.68 -10.91 -6.94
C VAL A 157 2.20 -9.47 -6.92
N TYR A 158 3.32 -9.27 -7.59
CA TYR A 158 3.95 -7.97 -7.75
C TYR A 158 4.00 -7.58 -9.22
N TYR A 159 3.59 -6.35 -9.54
CA TYR A 159 3.69 -5.75 -10.89
C TYR A 159 4.59 -4.53 -10.88
N ALA A 160 5.46 -4.44 -11.88
CA ALA A 160 6.21 -3.24 -12.22
C ALA A 160 5.91 -2.90 -13.70
N PRO A 161 5.04 -1.93 -14.01
CA PRO A 161 4.76 -1.49 -15.37
C PRO A 161 5.83 -0.54 -15.90
N SER A 162 5.95 -0.46 -17.24
CA SER A 162 6.66 0.62 -17.95
C SER A 162 5.69 1.78 -18.19
N VAL A 163 5.69 2.77 -17.31
CA VAL A 163 4.87 3.98 -17.47
C VAL A 163 5.64 5.00 -18.31
N THR A 164 5.14 5.31 -19.49
CA THR A 164 5.84 6.18 -20.47
C THR A 164 5.54 7.67 -20.26
N SER A 165 4.44 8.01 -19.58
CA SER A 165 4.07 9.38 -19.21
C SER A 165 3.49 9.45 -17.80
N PHE A 166 3.64 10.59 -17.14
CA PHE A 166 3.14 10.81 -15.78
C PHE A 166 1.95 11.80 -15.76
N ASP A 167 1.16 11.76 -16.82
CA ASP A 167 -0.04 12.56 -17.05
C ASP A 167 -1.32 11.69 -17.09
N GLY A 168 -2.38 12.20 -17.69
CA GLY A 168 -3.66 11.48 -17.83
C GLY A 168 -3.55 10.15 -18.58
N ALA A 169 -2.64 10.03 -19.55
CA ALA A 169 -2.43 8.78 -20.28
C ALA A 169 -1.76 7.73 -19.39
N GLY A 170 -0.74 8.11 -18.62
CA GLY A 170 -0.13 7.23 -17.63
C GLY A 170 -1.11 6.82 -16.53
N VAL A 171 -1.96 7.75 -16.06
CA VAL A 171 -3.03 7.43 -15.09
C VAL A 171 -3.99 6.40 -15.67
N ALA A 172 -4.46 6.57 -16.92
CA ALA A 172 -5.35 5.62 -17.57
C ALA A 172 -4.72 4.23 -17.72
N ALA A 173 -3.44 4.15 -18.09
CA ALA A 173 -2.71 2.88 -18.19
C ALA A 173 -2.65 2.16 -16.83
N VAL A 174 -2.35 2.87 -15.75
CA VAL A 174 -2.27 2.30 -14.40
C VAL A 174 -3.66 1.96 -13.84
N SER A 175 -4.69 2.77 -14.13
CA SER A 175 -6.10 2.44 -13.82
C SER A 175 -6.51 1.11 -14.47
N GLY A 176 -6.15 0.91 -15.75
CA GLY A 176 -6.34 -0.37 -16.45
C GLY A 176 -5.61 -1.53 -15.78
N LEU A 177 -4.37 -1.33 -15.33
CA LEU A 177 -3.61 -2.36 -14.61
C LEU A 177 -4.24 -2.70 -13.24
N ILE A 178 -4.74 -1.70 -12.51
CA ILE A 178 -5.47 -1.91 -11.25
C ILE A 178 -6.74 -2.74 -11.50
N ALA A 179 -7.49 -2.42 -12.56
CA ALA A 179 -8.69 -3.18 -12.93
C ALA A 179 -8.35 -4.63 -13.31
N HIS A 180 -7.28 -4.84 -14.09
CA HIS A 180 -6.76 -6.16 -14.44
C HIS A 180 -6.37 -6.96 -13.17
N ALA A 181 -5.61 -6.36 -12.27
CA ALA A 181 -5.19 -7.02 -11.02
C ALA A 181 -6.38 -7.41 -10.15
N ALA A 182 -7.38 -6.53 -10.02
CA ALA A 182 -8.60 -6.80 -9.27
C ALA A 182 -9.45 -7.92 -9.91
N ALA A 183 -9.49 -7.99 -11.25
CA ALA A 183 -10.19 -9.05 -11.98
C ALA A 183 -9.47 -10.41 -11.87
N SER A 184 -8.12 -10.41 -11.86
CA SER A 184 -7.30 -11.63 -11.73
C SER A 184 -7.36 -12.25 -10.32
N ALA A 185 -7.72 -11.46 -9.31
CA ALA A 185 -7.86 -11.92 -7.92
C ALA A 185 -9.04 -11.18 -7.23
N PRO A 186 -10.31 -11.56 -7.53
CA PRO A 186 -11.49 -10.87 -7.04
C PRO A 186 -11.54 -10.82 -5.51
N GLY A 187 -11.83 -9.61 -4.97
CA GLY A 187 -11.95 -9.38 -3.53
C GLY A 187 -10.61 -9.37 -2.77
N ARG A 188 -9.48 -9.45 -3.48
CA ARG A 188 -8.16 -9.39 -2.85
C ARG A 188 -7.60 -7.96 -2.88
N PRO A 189 -6.85 -7.56 -1.83
CA PRO A 189 -6.35 -6.19 -1.73
C PRO A 189 -5.30 -5.88 -2.80
N VAL A 190 -5.39 -4.66 -3.36
CA VAL A 190 -4.41 -4.10 -4.29
C VAL A 190 -3.76 -2.88 -3.66
N VAL A 191 -2.44 -2.85 -3.57
CA VAL A 191 -1.66 -1.71 -3.08
C VAL A 191 -0.93 -1.06 -4.25
N LEU A 192 -1.08 0.27 -4.38
CA LEU A 192 -0.35 1.06 -5.36
C LEU A 192 0.77 1.83 -4.68
N ALA A 193 2.01 1.58 -5.09
CA ALA A 193 3.21 2.26 -4.60
C ALA A 193 3.84 3.08 -5.73
N CYS A 194 4.19 4.34 -5.46
CA CYS A 194 4.71 5.27 -6.44
C CYS A 194 5.97 5.95 -5.95
N ALA A 195 7.02 5.96 -6.76
CA ALA A 195 8.29 6.62 -6.43
C ALA A 195 8.52 7.87 -7.29
N SER A 196 9.05 8.94 -6.68
CA SER A 196 9.45 10.15 -7.40
C SER A 196 8.33 10.72 -8.29
N MET A 197 8.58 10.93 -9.60
CA MET A 197 7.55 11.35 -10.57
C MET A 197 6.37 10.38 -10.66
N GLY A 198 6.55 9.10 -10.32
CA GLY A 198 5.44 8.16 -10.21
C GLY A 198 4.34 8.65 -9.27
N SER A 199 4.65 9.52 -8.32
CA SER A 199 3.66 10.13 -7.43
C SER A 199 2.54 10.86 -8.17
N PHE A 200 2.81 11.43 -9.35
CA PHE A 200 1.76 12.05 -10.16
C PHE A 200 0.72 11.04 -10.64
N ILE A 201 1.13 9.80 -10.88
CA ILE A 201 0.20 8.69 -11.17
C ILE A 201 -0.63 8.37 -9.91
N CYS A 202 0.01 8.20 -8.75
CA CYS A 202 -0.72 7.96 -7.50
C CYS A 202 -1.76 9.06 -7.23
N TRP A 203 -1.41 10.32 -7.46
CA TRP A 203 -2.34 11.44 -7.28
C TRP A 203 -3.46 11.47 -8.34
N GLY A 204 -3.16 11.06 -9.57
CA GLY A 204 -4.17 10.87 -10.62
C GLY A 204 -5.17 9.77 -10.24
N ILE A 205 -4.67 8.61 -9.85
CA ILE A 205 -5.48 7.46 -9.37
C ILE A 205 -6.29 7.83 -8.12
N ALA A 206 -5.74 8.61 -7.20
CA ALA A 206 -6.47 9.07 -6.03
C ALA A 206 -7.75 9.87 -6.35
N ARG A 207 -7.86 10.43 -7.56
CA ARG A 207 -9.04 11.15 -8.06
C ARG A 207 -10.01 10.26 -8.85
N ASP A 208 -9.58 9.07 -9.26
CA ASP A 208 -10.39 8.10 -9.99
C ASP A 208 -11.17 7.22 -8.99
N ALA A 209 -12.47 7.46 -8.85
CA ALA A 209 -13.30 6.74 -7.88
C ALA A 209 -13.40 5.24 -8.17
N GLU A 210 -13.35 4.84 -9.43
CA GLU A 210 -13.42 3.44 -9.84
C GLU A 210 -12.12 2.71 -9.47
N ALA A 211 -10.96 3.30 -9.77
CA ALA A 211 -9.68 2.75 -9.37
C ALA A 211 -9.52 2.71 -7.84
N VAL A 212 -9.90 3.77 -7.14
CA VAL A 212 -9.88 3.84 -5.67
C VAL A 212 -10.72 2.72 -5.04
N GLY A 213 -11.90 2.42 -5.59
CA GLY A 213 -12.76 1.33 -5.10
C GLY A 213 -12.14 -0.07 -5.18
N ARG A 214 -11.01 -0.22 -5.89
CA ARG A 214 -10.25 -1.48 -6.03
C ARG A 214 -8.97 -1.50 -5.18
N LEU A 215 -8.58 -0.36 -4.57
CA LEU A 215 -7.36 -0.25 -3.81
C LEU A 215 -7.58 -0.48 -2.32
N ALA A 216 -6.60 -1.11 -1.68
CA ALA A 216 -6.48 -1.22 -0.23
C ALA A 216 -5.66 -0.08 0.37
N GLY A 217 -4.74 0.53 -0.40
CA GLY A 217 -3.92 1.64 0.06
C GLY A 217 -2.93 2.15 -0.98
N LEU A 218 -2.35 3.31 -0.64
CA LEU A 218 -1.33 3.99 -1.43
C LEU A 218 -0.03 4.11 -0.63
N ALA A 219 1.12 4.00 -1.29
CA ALA A 219 2.43 4.33 -0.73
C ALA A 219 3.17 5.30 -1.67
N VAL A 220 3.63 6.43 -1.16
CA VAL A 220 4.36 7.45 -1.93
C VAL A 220 5.77 7.61 -1.37
N LEU A 221 6.75 7.27 -2.20
CA LEU A 221 8.16 7.21 -1.83
C LEU A 221 8.95 8.33 -2.51
N GLY A 222 9.38 9.33 -1.75
CA GLY A 222 10.14 10.48 -2.26
C GLY A 222 9.42 11.19 -3.42
N GLY A 223 8.11 11.32 -3.35
CA GLY A 223 7.29 11.92 -4.39
C GLY A 223 6.95 13.38 -4.12
N ALA A 224 6.41 14.06 -5.14
CA ALA A 224 5.85 15.38 -4.96
C ALA A 224 4.59 15.33 -4.09
N ALA A 225 4.36 16.33 -3.23
CA ALA A 225 3.09 16.50 -2.55
C ALA A 225 2.00 17.01 -3.53
N ASP A 226 0.75 16.58 -3.34
CA ASP A 226 -0.40 17.17 -4.05
C ASP A 226 -1.48 17.61 -3.05
N PRO A 227 -1.59 18.91 -2.75
CA PRO A 227 -2.63 19.42 -1.85
C PRO A 227 -4.06 19.11 -2.32
N ARG A 228 -4.28 18.82 -3.62
CA ARG A 228 -5.56 18.41 -4.19
C ARG A 228 -5.96 16.96 -3.85
N PHE A 229 -5.08 16.23 -3.17
CA PHE A 229 -5.45 14.94 -2.57
C PHE A 229 -6.63 15.09 -1.60
N ILE A 230 -6.63 16.20 -0.84
CA ILE A 230 -7.74 16.53 0.06
C ILE A 230 -9.00 16.83 -0.78
N GLY A 231 -10.06 16.07 -0.54
CA GLY A 231 -11.30 16.10 -1.31
C GLY A 231 -11.35 15.14 -2.50
N SER A 232 -10.25 14.45 -2.82
CA SER A 232 -10.24 13.40 -3.85
C SER A 232 -11.12 12.20 -3.48
N ALA A 233 -11.30 11.27 -4.42
CA ALA A 233 -12.02 10.02 -4.17
C ALA A 233 -11.32 9.19 -3.08
N ALA A 234 -10.00 9.08 -3.13
CA ALA A 234 -9.21 8.38 -2.12
C ALA A 234 -9.37 9.00 -0.73
N HIS A 235 -9.32 10.35 -0.64
CA HIS A 235 -9.53 11.05 0.61
C HIS A 235 -10.93 10.79 1.20
N LYS A 236 -11.97 10.85 0.36
CA LYS A 236 -13.36 10.59 0.78
C LYS A 236 -13.58 9.15 1.22
N ALA A 237 -12.92 8.19 0.55
CA ALA A 237 -12.95 6.77 0.88
C ALA A 237 -12.08 6.41 2.10
N LYS A 238 -11.31 7.35 2.66
CA LYS A 238 -10.30 7.12 3.71
C LYS A 238 -9.32 6.01 3.34
N LEU A 239 -8.90 5.97 2.06
CA LEU A 239 -7.94 4.98 1.59
C LEU A 239 -6.59 5.18 2.28
N PRO A 240 -6.03 4.19 3.01
CA PRO A 240 -4.76 4.33 3.72
C PRO A 240 -3.64 4.89 2.84
N LEU A 241 -2.89 5.88 3.35
CA LEU A 241 -1.83 6.55 2.63
C LEU A 241 -0.53 6.56 3.44
N TYR A 242 0.48 5.87 2.94
CA TYR A 242 1.81 5.83 3.53
C TYR A 242 2.78 6.73 2.78
N PHE A 243 3.51 7.55 3.51
CA PHE A 243 4.60 8.38 2.98
C PHE A 243 5.96 7.89 3.44
N SER A 244 6.96 8.04 2.59
CA SER A 244 8.35 7.78 2.92
C SER A 244 9.23 8.79 2.18
N HIS A 245 10.11 9.52 2.90
CA HIS A 245 10.89 10.61 2.32
C HIS A 245 12.29 10.72 2.93
N GLY A 246 13.26 11.19 2.15
CA GLY A 246 14.57 11.59 2.67
C GLY A 246 14.55 13.04 3.12
N SER A 247 15.11 13.36 4.31
CA SER A 247 15.09 14.74 4.85
C SER A 247 15.89 15.73 4.02
N LEU A 248 16.88 15.25 3.24
CA LEU A 248 17.70 16.05 2.33
C LEU A 248 17.37 15.82 0.85
N ASP A 249 16.12 15.46 0.54
CA ASP A 249 15.66 15.32 -0.84
C ASP A 249 15.72 16.66 -1.57
N SER A 250 16.58 16.75 -2.60
CA SER A 250 16.80 17.96 -3.41
C SER A 250 15.87 18.06 -4.62
N VAL A 251 15.04 17.03 -4.88
CA VAL A 251 14.13 17.00 -6.03
C VAL A 251 12.72 17.41 -5.59
N TYR A 252 12.23 16.82 -4.52
CA TYR A 252 10.96 17.18 -3.89
C TYR A 252 11.21 17.44 -2.40
N PRO A 253 10.93 18.66 -1.90
CA PRO A 253 11.15 18.97 -0.50
C PRO A 253 10.32 18.07 0.43
N ALA A 254 10.96 17.42 1.40
CA ALA A 254 10.26 16.60 2.41
C ALA A 254 9.21 17.41 3.16
N ALA A 255 9.48 18.71 3.41
CA ALA A 255 8.58 19.62 4.10
C ALA A 255 7.18 19.71 3.47
N ASP A 256 7.09 19.61 2.14
CA ASP A 256 5.80 19.70 1.44
C ASP A 256 4.94 18.45 1.70
N GLN A 257 5.55 17.25 1.70
CA GLN A 257 4.84 16.02 2.05
C GLN A 257 4.51 15.95 3.54
N ILE A 258 5.39 16.42 4.41
CA ILE A 258 5.15 16.51 5.86
C ILE A 258 3.95 17.44 6.13
N ALA A 259 3.88 18.59 5.45
CA ALA A 259 2.75 19.49 5.59
C ALA A 259 1.40 18.85 5.13
N LEU A 260 1.44 18.02 4.08
CA LEU A 260 0.26 17.26 3.66
C LEU A 260 -0.11 16.20 4.70
N TYR A 261 0.86 15.42 5.19
CA TYR A 261 0.67 14.45 6.25
C TYR A 261 0.02 15.10 7.48
N ASP A 262 0.58 16.21 7.97
CA ASP A 262 0.09 16.92 9.16
C ASP A 262 -1.37 17.36 9.01
N ARG A 263 -1.77 17.81 7.82
CA ARG A 263 -3.17 18.17 7.54
C ARG A 263 -4.09 16.96 7.56
N LEU A 264 -3.65 15.86 6.97
CA LEU A 264 -4.39 14.61 6.91
C LEU A 264 -4.54 13.98 8.30
N HIS A 265 -3.42 13.85 9.03
CA HIS A 265 -3.40 13.24 10.35
C HIS A 265 -4.26 14.01 11.35
N ARG A 266 -4.16 15.34 11.39
CA ARG A 266 -5.03 16.20 12.23
C ARG A 266 -6.51 16.07 11.91
N ALA A 267 -6.86 15.69 10.69
CA ALA A 267 -8.25 15.41 10.28
C ALA A 267 -8.69 13.96 10.57
N GLY A 268 -7.88 13.15 11.26
CA GLY A 268 -8.17 11.74 11.54
C GLY A 268 -8.18 10.87 10.28
N TYR A 269 -7.36 11.21 9.29
CA TYR A 269 -7.17 10.41 8.08
C TYR A 269 -6.15 9.30 8.34
N PRO A 270 -6.37 8.04 7.86
CA PRO A 270 -5.40 6.97 8.03
C PRO A 270 -4.14 7.24 7.18
N THR A 271 -3.11 7.76 7.82
CA THR A 271 -1.85 8.09 7.16
C THR A 271 -0.67 7.83 8.07
N ARG A 272 0.44 7.36 7.49
CA ARG A 272 1.74 7.20 8.15
C ARG A 272 2.84 7.85 7.37
N PHE A 273 3.92 8.23 8.06
CA PHE A 273 5.08 8.86 7.46
C PHE A 273 6.37 8.33 8.07
N THR A 274 7.32 7.92 7.22
CA THR A 274 8.71 7.66 7.66
C THR A 274 9.64 8.64 6.96
N VAL A 275 10.37 9.43 7.75
CA VAL A 275 11.46 10.30 7.30
C VAL A 275 12.78 9.59 7.52
N PHE A 276 13.60 9.49 6.48
CA PHE A 276 15.00 9.06 6.60
C PHE A 276 15.89 10.29 6.82
N GLU A 277 16.43 10.43 8.04
CA GLU A 277 17.29 11.57 8.40
C GLU A 277 18.56 11.56 7.55
N THR A 278 18.93 12.73 7.03
CA THR A 278 20.00 12.90 6.02
C THR A 278 19.80 12.16 4.69
N GLY A 279 18.67 11.48 4.49
CA GLY A 279 18.38 10.73 3.27
C GLY A 279 18.17 11.64 2.06
N SER A 280 18.70 11.24 0.91
CA SER A 280 18.51 11.89 -0.39
C SER A 280 17.28 11.36 -1.13
N HIS A 281 17.03 11.85 -2.36
CA HIS A 281 15.88 11.49 -3.20
C HIS A 281 15.67 9.97 -3.41
N GLY A 282 16.74 9.19 -3.57
CA GLY A 282 16.67 7.73 -3.77
C GLY A 282 16.49 6.92 -2.49
N THR A 283 16.69 7.54 -1.32
CA THR A 283 16.68 6.85 -0.02
C THR A 283 15.35 6.17 0.29
N PRO A 284 14.17 6.76 0.06
CA PRO A 284 12.89 6.11 0.32
C PRO A 284 12.73 4.78 -0.42
N VAL A 285 13.13 4.71 -1.69
CA VAL A 285 13.05 3.46 -2.48
C VAL A 285 14.01 2.41 -1.93
N ARG A 286 15.19 2.84 -1.49
CA ARG A 286 16.24 1.95 -0.95
C ARG A 286 15.87 1.39 0.44
N MET A 287 15.26 2.22 1.30
CA MET A 287 15.20 1.97 2.73
C MET A 287 13.80 1.66 3.27
N SER A 288 12.74 1.91 2.50
CA SER A 288 11.37 1.65 2.97
C SER A 288 11.18 0.20 3.40
N ASP A 289 10.60 0.00 4.58
CA ASP A 289 10.24 -1.31 5.08
C ASP A 289 8.92 -1.77 4.44
N TRP A 290 9.03 -2.49 3.34
CA TRP A 290 7.87 -3.00 2.61
C TRP A 290 6.95 -3.90 3.45
N ARG A 291 7.52 -4.67 4.38
CA ARG A 291 6.72 -5.54 5.23
C ARG A 291 5.87 -4.74 6.21
N LEU A 292 6.46 -3.69 6.80
CA LEU A 292 5.73 -2.76 7.67
C LEU A 292 4.63 -2.05 6.89
N ILE A 293 4.96 -1.49 5.71
CA ILE A 293 3.99 -0.76 4.86
C ILE A 293 2.81 -1.64 4.49
N LEU A 294 3.07 -2.85 3.99
CA LEU A 294 2.01 -3.76 3.53
C LEU A 294 1.15 -4.26 4.70
N ASN A 295 1.76 -4.65 5.82
CA ASN A 295 1.01 -5.11 7.00
C ASN A 295 0.20 -3.99 7.67
N TRP A 296 0.60 -2.73 7.50
CA TRP A 296 -0.19 -1.60 7.97
C TRP A 296 -1.37 -1.30 7.06
N ILE A 297 -1.23 -1.48 5.75
CA ILE A 297 -2.29 -1.24 4.78
C ILE A 297 -3.36 -2.34 4.84
N PHE A 298 -2.96 -3.61 5.04
CA PHE A 298 -3.87 -4.77 5.10
C PHE A 298 -4.54 -4.93 6.45
#